data_0ab6f2f79e2e8d607cf8685d6c8116eb
#
_entry.id   0ab6f2f79e2e8d607cf8685d6c8116eb
#
_cell.length_a   1.000
_cell.length_b   1.000
_cell.length_c   1.000
_cell.angle_alpha   90.00
_cell.angle_beta   90.00
_cell.angle_gamma   90.00
#
_symmetry.space_group_name_H-M   'P 1'
#
loop_
_entity.id
_entity.type
_entity.pdbx_description
1 polymer ?
#
loop_
_entity_poly.entity_id
_entity_poly.type
_entity_poly.pdbx_seq_one_letter_code
_entity_poly.pdbx_strand_id
1 'polypeptide(L)'
;SDGDPEIMAAYCAPATPYHGISCMNTTRRPVFNSLPGFQETRMQVSIMPSPSLSDITSGYGIWADTDDDDPGAVKDCATITCGSPTTYKMYGIWRCLKVKNLTAMSYPELVEAFLNRLGAAHARLAETTLLDAMGSAATEIDAPALGYGAATTITTTILNYLALYQETQRWDLSGPVEGWAHRYVLTGMKLDIARRRQTDGKPPRIISDREIEQMFADAGVNIHWFIDTPSWGTPVPAVASGGVLNLLPQSVEILLAPRGKLALMDRGQLSIGVAPNGLYRDTRTNEDNSFRIFFENFEGVVNTNTCPAHILSIPVCWSGVQID
;
A
#
# COMPACT_ATOMS: atom_id res chain seq x y z
N SER A 1 60.51 -38.86 22.79
CA SER A 1 60.23 -38.11 21.57
C SER A 1 59.16 -37.08 21.85
N ASP A 2 59.64 -35.91 22.18
CA ASP A 2 58.79 -34.74 22.44
C ASP A 2 58.18 -34.29 21.14
N GLY A 3 56.88 -34.46 21.07
CA GLY A 3 56.11 -33.91 19.96
C GLY A 3 56.06 -32.39 20.14
N ASP A 4 56.69 -31.70 19.23
CA ASP A 4 56.80 -30.24 19.22
C ASP A 4 55.42 -29.62 19.13
N PRO A 5 54.96 -28.83 20.15
CA PRO A 5 53.64 -28.21 20.12
C PRO A 5 53.47 -27.18 19.02
N GLU A 6 54.53 -26.71 18.37
CA GLU A 6 54.46 -25.80 17.24
C GLU A 6 53.91 -26.46 15.98
N ILE A 7 54.06 -27.81 15.81
CA ILE A 7 53.53 -28.52 14.63
C ILE A 7 52.01 -28.66 14.72
N MET A 8 51.41 -28.72 15.89
CA MET A 8 49.94 -28.78 16.04
C MET A 8 49.24 -27.44 15.76
N ALA A 9 49.91 -26.30 15.98
CA ALA A 9 49.39 -24.99 15.67
C ALA A 9 49.35 -24.70 14.12
N ALA A 10 50.21 -25.37 13.35
CA ALA A 10 50.27 -25.15 11.92
C ALA A 10 49.12 -25.81 11.11
N TYR A 11 48.33 -26.71 11.73
CA TYR A 11 47.19 -27.35 11.12
C TYR A 11 45.84 -26.63 11.36
N CYS A 12 45.80 -25.61 12.21
CA CYS A 12 44.66 -24.75 12.36
C CYS A 12 44.72 -23.64 11.31
N ALA A 13 44.48 -24.01 10.05
CA ALA A 13 44.27 -22.98 9.04
C ALA A 13 43.09 -22.08 9.49
N PRO A 14 43.28 -20.75 9.55
CA PRO A 14 42.19 -19.88 9.93
C PRO A 14 41.04 -20.11 8.94
N ALA A 15 39.84 -20.34 9.48
CA ALA A 15 38.65 -20.51 8.65
C ALA A 15 38.49 -19.28 7.73
N THR A 16 38.43 -19.51 6.44
CA THR A 16 38.12 -18.45 5.49
C THR A 16 36.68 -18.03 5.74
N PRO A 17 36.40 -16.78 6.10
CA PRO A 17 35.01 -16.36 6.30
C PRO A 17 34.30 -16.32 4.96
N TYR A 18 33.31 -17.19 4.80
CA TYR A 18 32.37 -17.10 3.69
C TYR A 18 31.15 -16.31 4.17
N HIS A 19 30.83 -15.23 3.48
CA HIS A 19 29.57 -14.53 3.70
C HIS A 19 28.45 -15.34 3.09
N GLY A 20 27.44 -15.68 3.91
CA GLY A 20 26.27 -16.40 3.44
C GLY A 20 25.54 -15.63 2.35
N ILE A 21 25.01 -16.34 1.35
CA ILE A 21 24.13 -15.75 0.34
C ILE A 21 22.90 -15.21 1.05
N SER A 22 22.67 -13.92 0.94
CA SER A 22 21.48 -13.31 1.53
C SER A 22 20.24 -13.68 0.73
N CYS A 23 19.09 -13.87 1.40
CA CYS A 23 17.81 -14.00 0.72
C CYS A 23 17.57 -12.76 -0.16
N MET A 24 17.06 -12.99 -1.39
CA MET A 24 16.70 -11.90 -2.28
C MET A 24 15.48 -11.19 -1.73
N ASN A 25 15.66 -9.95 -1.35
CA ASN A 25 14.58 -9.04 -0.98
C ASN A 25 14.20 -8.19 -2.19
N THR A 26 12.91 -7.83 -2.29
CA THR A 26 12.44 -6.98 -3.37
C THR A 26 12.45 -5.51 -2.97
N THR A 27 12.85 -4.65 -3.89
CA THR A 27 12.72 -3.19 -3.80
C THR A 27 11.53 -2.67 -4.60
N ARG A 28 10.66 -3.57 -5.09
CA ARG A 28 9.48 -3.20 -5.86
C ARG A 28 8.53 -2.38 -5.01
N ARG A 29 7.94 -1.36 -5.64
CA ARG A 29 6.99 -0.43 -5.05
C ARG A 29 5.68 -0.44 -5.84
N PRO A 30 4.83 -1.45 -5.63
CA PRO A 30 3.61 -1.61 -6.42
C PRO A 30 2.61 -0.48 -6.21
N VAL A 31 2.48 0.06 -5.00
CA VAL A 31 1.58 1.18 -4.72
C VAL A 31 2.06 2.45 -5.40
N PHE A 32 3.34 2.77 -5.25
CA PHE A 32 3.97 3.90 -5.93
C PHE A 32 3.70 3.88 -7.45
N ASN A 33 3.86 2.69 -8.06
CA ASN A 33 3.67 2.53 -9.50
C ASN A 33 2.20 2.52 -9.95
N SER A 34 1.25 2.31 -9.05
CA SER A 34 -0.18 2.26 -9.36
C SER A 34 -0.87 3.63 -9.32
N LEU A 35 -0.30 4.58 -8.59
CA LEU A 35 -0.87 5.91 -8.45
C LEU A 35 -0.49 6.80 -9.64
N PRO A 36 -1.44 7.58 -10.19
CA PRO A 36 -1.09 8.65 -11.11
C PRO A 36 -0.23 9.67 -10.37
N GLY A 37 0.97 9.95 -10.89
CA GLY A 37 1.96 10.78 -10.22
C GLY A 37 2.20 12.10 -10.93
N PHE A 38 2.58 13.11 -10.16
CA PHE A 38 3.16 14.35 -10.66
C PHE A 38 4.36 14.75 -9.81
N GLN A 39 5.32 15.40 -10.47
CA GLN A 39 6.50 15.89 -9.78
C GLN A 39 6.24 17.27 -9.19
N GLU A 40 6.63 17.45 -7.94
CA GLU A 40 6.53 18.72 -7.25
C GLU A 40 7.87 19.07 -6.60
N THR A 41 8.35 20.27 -6.87
CA THR A 41 9.62 20.77 -6.32
C THR A 41 9.46 21.29 -4.89
N ARG A 42 8.26 21.73 -4.53
CA ARG A 42 7.93 22.20 -3.19
C ARG A 42 7.41 21.04 -2.35
N MET A 43 7.67 21.10 -1.05
CA MET A 43 7.28 20.04 -0.11
C MET A 43 5.77 19.97 0.17
N GLN A 44 4.95 20.77 -0.51
CA GLN A 44 3.51 20.85 -0.28
C GLN A 44 2.76 21.36 -1.50
N VAL A 45 1.52 20.87 -1.64
CA VAL A 45 0.55 21.29 -2.64
C VAL A 45 -0.76 21.64 -1.95
N SER A 46 -1.38 22.73 -2.37
CA SER A 46 -2.71 23.12 -1.89
C SER A 46 -3.74 22.92 -2.98
N ILE A 47 -4.79 22.18 -2.67
CA ILE A 47 -5.89 21.88 -3.59
C ILE A 47 -7.16 22.57 -3.08
N MET A 48 -7.83 23.27 -3.98
CA MET A 48 -9.15 23.83 -3.70
C MET A 48 -10.17 22.67 -3.76
N PRO A 49 -10.97 22.46 -2.71
CA PRO A 49 -12.00 21.43 -2.73
C PRO A 49 -13.07 21.77 -3.78
N SER A 50 -13.44 20.78 -4.58
CA SER A 50 -14.66 20.86 -5.39
C SER A 50 -15.87 20.63 -4.48
N PRO A 51 -17.04 21.23 -4.77
CA PRO A 51 -18.24 20.94 -3.99
C PRO A 51 -18.64 19.47 -4.15
N SER A 52 -19.15 18.88 -3.07
CA SER A 52 -19.72 17.52 -3.12
C SER A 52 -21.13 17.55 -3.74
N LEU A 53 -21.64 16.40 -4.19
CA LEU A 53 -23.01 16.31 -4.68
C LEU A 53 -24.04 16.71 -3.60
N SER A 54 -23.78 16.36 -2.35
CA SER A 54 -24.62 16.71 -1.20
C SER A 54 -24.72 18.24 -0.98
N ASP A 55 -23.62 18.97 -1.23
CA ASP A 55 -23.60 20.43 -1.09
C ASP A 55 -24.47 21.12 -2.16
N ILE A 56 -24.64 20.47 -3.30
CA ILE A 56 -25.38 21.02 -4.44
C ILE A 56 -26.86 20.60 -4.40
N THR A 57 -27.22 19.47 -3.81
CA THR A 57 -28.59 18.94 -3.78
C THR A 57 -29.54 19.71 -2.86
N SER A 58 -29.06 20.49 -1.92
CA SER A 58 -29.89 21.36 -1.09
C SER A 58 -30.32 22.61 -1.88
N GLY A 59 -31.59 22.92 -1.88
CA GLY A 59 -32.12 24.14 -2.53
C GLY A 59 -32.70 23.94 -3.94
N TYR A 60 -32.77 22.70 -4.44
CA TYR A 60 -33.60 22.41 -5.61
C TYR A 60 -35.07 22.37 -5.23
N GLY A 61 -35.89 23.11 -5.95
CA GLY A 61 -37.34 23.10 -5.82
C GLY A 61 -38.01 22.62 -7.13
N ILE A 62 -39.19 22.07 -7.01
CA ILE A 62 -40.07 21.80 -8.14
C ILE A 62 -41.00 23.02 -8.23
N TRP A 63 -41.07 23.62 -9.39
CA TRP A 63 -42.02 24.71 -9.67
C TRP A 63 -43.24 24.11 -10.35
N ALA A 64 -44.38 24.12 -9.67
CA ALA A 64 -45.65 23.62 -10.18
C ALA A 64 -46.51 24.75 -10.67
N ASP A 65 -47.61 24.43 -11.38
CA ASP A 65 -48.59 25.39 -11.91
C ASP A 65 -49.24 26.24 -10.77
N THR A 66 -49.40 25.65 -9.60
CA THR A 66 -49.87 26.30 -8.39
C THR A 66 -48.91 27.37 -7.83
N ASP A 67 -47.64 27.26 -8.17
CA ASP A 67 -46.61 28.21 -7.70
C ASP A 67 -46.63 29.49 -8.59
N ASP A 68 -47.11 29.38 -9.82
CA ASP A 68 -47.30 30.53 -10.72
C ASP A 68 -48.45 31.44 -10.26
N ASP A 69 -49.45 30.87 -9.60
CA ASP A 69 -50.59 31.58 -9.06
C ASP A 69 -50.35 32.19 -7.69
N ASP A 70 -49.24 31.79 -6.97
CA ASP A 70 -48.87 32.30 -5.66
C ASP A 70 -47.92 33.50 -5.78
N PRO A 71 -48.41 34.75 -5.47
CA PRO A 71 -47.57 35.93 -5.51
C PRO A 71 -46.43 35.94 -4.47
N GLY A 72 -46.44 34.99 -3.55
CA GLY A 72 -45.36 34.77 -2.55
C GLY A 72 -44.32 33.72 -2.93
N ALA A 73 -44.55 32.99 -4.01
CA ALA A 73 -43.61 31.95 -4.46
C ALA A 73 -42.32 32.59 -5.01
N VAL A 74 -41.18 32.14 -4.51
CA VAL A 74 -39.83 32.61 -4.89
C VAL A 74 -38.91 31.44 -5.15
N LYS A 75 -38.13 31.50 -6.24
CA LYS A 75 -37.05 30.57 -6.49
C LYS A 75 -35.80 31.03 -5.75
N ASP A 76 -35.43 30.30 -4.72
CA ASP A 76 -34.24 30.62 -3.93
C ASP A 76 -32.96 30.33 -4.74
N CYS A 77 -31.98 31.22 -4.62
CA CYS A 77 -30.68 31.08 -5.25
C CYS A 77 -29.59 30.75 -4.21
N ALA A 78 -28.84 29.71 -4.43
CA ALA A 78 -27.66 29.40 -3.64
C ALA A 78 -26.50 30.32 -4.03
N THR A 79 -25.76 30.81 -3.06
CA THR A 79 -24.54 31.58 -3.31
C THR A 79 -23.33 30.65 -3.30
N ILE A 80 -22.52 30.67 -4.35
CA ILE A 80 -21.27 29.94 -4.42
C ILE A 80 -20.23 30.70 -3.59
N THR A 81 -19.71 30.04 -2.57
CA THR A 81 -18.63 30.57 -1.73
C THR A 81 -17.33 29.84 -2.03
N CYS A 82 -16.20 30.58 -2.02
CA CYS A 82 -14.88 29.95 -2.12
C CYS A 82 -14.58 29.14 -0.87
N GLY A 83 -14.32 27.84 -1.05
CA GLY A 83 -13.84 26.98 0.02
C GLY A 83 -12.39 27.32 0.42
N SER A 84 -11.96 26.85 1.58
CA SER A 84 -10.56 26.93 1.98
C SER A 84 -9.72 25.83 1.32
N PRO A 85 -8.51 26.11 0.81
CA PRO A 85 -7.67 25.10 0.21
C PRO A 85 -7.18 24.08 1.26
N THR A 86 -7.15 22.82 0.90
CA THR A 86 -6.53 21.76 1.69
C THR A 86 -5.08 21.58 1.26
N THR A 87 -4.17 21.61 2.22
CA THR A 87 -2.74 21.49 1.96
C THR A 87 -2.25 20.08 2.27
N TYR A 88 -1.64 19.44 1.27
CA TYR A 88 -1.00 18.13 1.35
C TYR A 88 0.51 18.31 1.40
N LYS A 89 1.19 17.49 2.21
CA LYS A 89 2.64 17.58 2.42
C LYS A 89 3.32 16.27 2.03
N MET A 90 4.54 16.37 1.51
CA MET A 90 5.41 15.20 1.35
C MET A 90 6.02 14.79 2.68
N TYR A 91 6.29 13.49 2.79
CA TYR A 91 7.07 12.91 3.88
C TYR A 91 8.50 12.66 3.40
N GLY A 92 9.47 12.99 4.22
CA GLY A 92 10.87 12.61 3.99
C GLY A 92 11.13 11.24 4.61
N ILE A 93 11.39 10.25 3.77
CA ILE A 93 11.72 8.89 4.19
C ILE A 93 13.23 8.72 4.06
N TRP A 94 13.90 8.48 5.18
CA TRP A 94 15.35 8.47 5.20
C TRP A 94 15.93 7.36 6.06
N ARG A 95 17.15 6.96 5.73
CA ARG A 95 17.98 6.08 6.54
C ARG A 95 19.45 6.45 6.39
N CYS A 96 20.18 6.45 7.51
CA CYS A 96 21.61 6.65 7.55
C CYS A 96 22.30 5.39 8.09
N LEU A 97 23.35 4.94 7.40
CA LEU A 97 24.26 3.90 7.86
C LEU A 97 25.64 4.51 8.12
N LYS A 98 26.25 4.11 9.24
CA LYS A 98 27.65 4.43 9.54
C LYS A 98 28.48 3.16 9.33
N VAL A 99 29.51 3.26 8.52
CA VAL A 99 30.39 2.15 8.18
C VAL A 99 31.82 2.54 8.56
N LYS A 100 32.52 1.66 9.30
CA LYS A 100 33.95 1.83 9.59
C LYS A 100 34.79 1.56 8.34
N ASN A 101 35.79 2.38 8.07
CA ASN A 101 36.63 2.23 6.87
C ASN A 101 37.33 0.87 6.84
N LEU A 102 37.87 0.41 7.97
CA LEU A 102 38.53 -0.91 8.06
C LEU A 102 37.53 -2.06 7.82
N THR A 103 36.29 -1.93 8.29
CA THR A 103 35.23 -2.92 8.01
C THR A 103 34.89 -2.97 6.52
N ALA A 104 34.78 -1.81 5.87
CA ALA A 104 34.49 -1.75 4.44
C ALA A 104 35.64 -2.31 3.58
N MET A 105 36.88 -2.12 4.04
CA MET A 105 38.05 -2.66 3.33
C MET A 105 38.22 -4.17 3.54
N SER A 106 37.93 -4.65 4.76
CA SER A 106 38.11 -6.06 5.11
C SER A 106 36.93 -6.94 4.68
N TYR A 107 35.70 -6.39 4.65
CA TYR A 107 34.45 -7.12 4.39
C TYR A 107 33.52 -6.31 3.47
N PRO A 108 33.93 -6.02 2.22
CA PRO A 108 33.12 -5.24 1.28
C PRO A 108 31.78 -5.93 0.98
N GLU A 109 31.73 -7.27 0.92
CA GLU A 109 30.53 -8.06 0.66
C GLU A 109 29.48 -7.90 1.78
N LEU A 110 29.92 -7.73 3.02
CA LEU A 110 29.04 -7.45 4.16
C LEU A 110 28.35 -6.09 3.99
N VAL A 111 29.10 -5.08 3.56
CA VAL A 111 28.56 -3.74 3.32
C VAL A 111 27.55 -3.78 2.18
N GLU A 112 27.87 -4.47 1.08
CA GLU A 112 26.96 -4.66 -0.04
C GLU A 112 25.66 -5.37 0.38
N ALA A 113 25.75 -6.45 1.16
CA ALA A 113 24.60 -7.16 1.68
C ALA A 113 23.71 -6.27 2.56
N PHE A 114 24.31 -5.40 3.37
CA PHE A 114 23.56 -4.40 4.15
C PHE A 114 22.87 -3.38 3.27
N LEU A 115 23.51 -2.87 2.22
CA LEU A 115 22.94 -1.89 1.30
C LEU A 115 21.74 -2.46 0.54
N ASN A 116 21.86 -3.71 0.07
CA ASN A 116 20.77 -4.39 -0.62
C ASN A 116 19.53 -4.57 0.29
N ARG A 117 19.75 -4.96 1.55
CA ARG A 117 18.67 -5.07 2.53
C ARG A 117 18.09 -3.72 2.94
N LEU A 118 18.95 -2.70 2.99
CA LEU A 118 18.51 -1.34 3.28
C LEU A 118 17.54 -0.84 2.21
N GLY A 119 17.83 -1.08 0.94
CA GLY A 119 16.93 -0.72 -0.17
C GLY A 119 15.54 -1.35 -0.02
N ALA A 120 15.48 -2.64 0.34
CA ALA A 120 14.20 -3.33 0.57
C ALA A 120 13.46 -2.79 1.81
N ALA A 121 14.17 -2.52 2.90
CA ALA A 121 13.57 -1.95 4.11
C ALA A 121 13.06 -0.51 3.88
N HIS A 122 13.79 0.28 3.10
CA HIS A 122 13.37 1.61 2.68
C HIS A 122 12.11 1.55 1.80
N ALA A 123 12.08 0.65 0.80
CA ALA A 123 10.92 0.47 -0.06
C ALA A 123 9.68 0.06 0.75
N ARG A 124 9.83 -0.83 1.74
CA ARG A 124 8.74 -1.22 2.66
C ARG A 124 8.19 -0.03 3.43
N LEU A 125 9.07 0.76 4.07
CA LEU A 125 8.63 1.93 4.84
C LEU A 125 7.93 2.94 3.94
N ALA A 126 8.45 3.17 2.74
CA ALA A 126 7.88 4.08 1.76
C ALA A 126 6.48 3.61 1.31
N GLU A 127 6.32 2.32 0.98
CA GLU A 127 5.02 1.76 0.59
C GLU A 127 3.99 1.83 1.73
N THR A 128 4.37 1.47 2.96
CA THR A 128 3.45 1.57 4.11
C THR A 128 3.06 3.02 4.38
N THR A 129 3.97 3.97 4.27
CA THR A 129 3.66 5.40 4.43
C THR A 129 2.67 5.90 3.39
N LEU A 130 2.81 5.48 2.11
CA LEU A 130 1.84 5.82 1.07
C LEU A 130 0.47 5.19 1.33
N LEU A 131 0.44 3.89 1.67
CA LEU A 131 -0.80 3.18 2.00
C LEU A 131 -1.53 3.82 3.20
N ASP A 132 -0.80 4.20 4.24
CA ASP A 132 -1.37 4.88 5.42
C ASP A 132 -1.93 6.25 5.06
N ALA A 133 -1.24 7.00 4.19
CA ALA A 133 -1.75 8.27 3.69
C ALA A 133 -3.00 8.09 2.82
N MET A 134 -3.06 7.03 1.99
CA MET A 134 -4.25 6.67 1.22
C MET A 134 -5.42 6.29 2.13
N GLY A 135 -5.16 5.47 3.16
CA GLY A 135 -6.16 5.07 4.14
C GLY A 135 -6.72 6.24 4.93
N SER A 136 -5.90 7.23 5.28
CA SER A 136 -6.36 8.44 5.96
C SER A 136 -7.31 9.30 5.12
N ALA A 137 -7.30 9.14 3.81
CA ALA A 137 -8.21 9.80 2.87
C ALA A 137 -9.48 8.98 2.58
N ALA A 138 -9.63 7.80 3.19
CA ALA A 138 -10.74 6.88 3.00
C ALA A 138 -11.53 6.67 4.31
N THR A 139 -12.77 6.24 4.17
CA THR A 139 -13.62 5.85 5.30
C THR A 139 -13.75 4.32 5.34
N GLU A 140 -13.57 3.73 6.51
CA GLU A 140 -13.74 2.29 6.70
C GLU A 140 -15.21 1.90 6.74
N ILE A 141 -15.56 0.81 6.05
CA ILE A 141 -16.90 0.23 5.99
C ILE A 141 -16.80 -1.26 6.23
N ASP A 142 -17.48 -1.75 7.25
CA ASP A 142 -17.59 -3.18 7.52
C ASP A 142 -18.60 -3.83 6.57
N ALA A 143 -18.17 -4.85 5.86
CA ALA A 143 -19.03 -5.65 5.01
C ALA A 143 -19.74 -6.75 5.83
N PRO A 144 -21.00 -7.07 5.53
CA PRO A 144 -21.70 -8.18 6.19
C PRO A 144 -21.04 -9.52 5.83
N ALA A 145 -21.01 -10.45 6.76
CA ALA A 145 -20.59 -11.83 6.50
C ALA A 145 -21.62 -12.50 5.59
N LEU A 146 -21.23 -12.84 4.36
CA LEU A 146 -22.15 -13.44 3.38
C LEU A 146 -22.20 -14.99 3.43
N GLY A 147 -21.37 -15.62 4.26
CA GLY A 147 -21.36 -17.08 4.45
C GLY A 147 -20.90 -17.91 3.24
N TYR A 148 -20.45 -17.27 2.16
CA TYR A 148 -19.90 -17.92 0.97
C TYR A 148 -18.37 -17.98 1.06
N GLY A 149 -17.71 -18.86 0.29
CA GLY A 149 -16.26 -18.87 0.24
C GLY A 149 -15.66 -17.51 -0.19
N ALA A 150 -14.40 -17.30 0.15
CA ALA A 150 -13.73 -16.00 0.07
C ALA A 150 -13.87 -15.31 -1.30
N ALA A 151 -13.66 -16.03 -2.41
CA ALA A 151 -13.71 -15.43 -3.74
C ALA A 151 -15.10 -14.85 -4.06
N THR A 152 -16.18 -15.59 -3.75
CA THR A 152 -17.55 -15.10 -3.98
C THR A 152 -17.90 -13.97 -3.02
N THR A 153 -17.53 -14.08 -1.74
CA THR A 153 -17.80 -13.03 -0.75
C THR A 153 -17.16 -11.72 -1.17
N ILE A 154 -15.88 -11.73 -1.53
CA ILE A 154 -15.16 -10.53 -1.97
C ILE A 154 -15.81 -9.93 -3.23
N THR A 155 -16.04 -10.74 -4.27
CA THR A 155 -16.60 -10.25 -5.53
C THR A 155 -18.02 -9.72 -5.34
N THR A 156 -18.87 -10.42 -4.59
CA THR A 156 -20.26 -9.99 -4.34
C THR A 156 -20.28 -8.70 -3.51
N THR A 157 -19.43 -8.59 -2.50
CA THR A 157 -19.32 -7.36 -1.69
C THR A 157 -18.90 -6.16 -2.54
N ILE A 158 -17.95 -6.34 -3.44
CA ILE A 158 -17.50 -5.27 -4.34
C ILE A 158 -18.63 -4.86 -5.30
N LEU A 159 -19.33 -5.81 -5.90
CA LEU A 159 -20.46 -5.50 -6.79
C LEU A 159 -21.58 -4.76 -6.05
N ASN A 160 -21.90 -5.20 -4.84
CA ASN A 160 -22.90 -4.53 -4.00
C ASN A 160 -22.45 -3.10 -3.62
N TYR A 161 -21.19 -2.95 -3.22
CA TYR A 161 -20.60 -1.63 -2.94
C TYR A 161 -20.69 -0.71 -4.15
N LEU A 162 -20.31 -1.18 -5.35
CA LEU A 162 -20.36 -0.36 -6.56
C LEU A 162 -21.78 0.07 -6.93
N ALA A 163 -22.76 -0.83 -6.78
CA ALA A 163 -24.17 -0.49 -7.02
C ALA A 163 -24.67 0.61 -6.06
N LEU A 164 -24.35 0.50 -4.77
CA LEU A 164 -24.70 1.51 -3.78
C LEU A 164 -23.93 2.83 -4.01
N TYR A 165 -22.68 2.73 -4.42
CA TYR A 165 -21.87 3.91 -4.74
C TYR A 165 -22.41 4.66 -5.95
N GLN A 166 -22.84 3.93 -7.00
CA GLN A 166 -23.50 4.54 -8.17
C GLN A 166 -24.76 5.32 -7.79
N GLU A 167 -25.59 4.72 -6.96
CA GLU A 167 -26.84 5.36 -6.52
C GLU A 167 -26.56 6.61 -5.69
N THR A 168 -25.67 6.49 -4.69
CA THR A 168 -25.39 7.59 -3.76
C THR A 168 -24.65 8.76 -4.39
N GLN A 169 -23.74 8.49 -5.33
CA GLN A 169 -22.95 9.51 -6.01
C GLN A 169 -23.52 9.89 -7.39
N ARG A 170 -24.62 9.24 -7.81
CA ARG A 170 -25.19 9.36 -9.15
C ARG A 170 -24.11 9.21 -10.23
N TRP A 171 -23.29 8.20 -10.08
CA TRP A 171 -22.14 7.97 -10.96
C TRP A 171 -22.47 6.91 -12.00
N ASP A 172 -22.14 7.17 -13.26
CA ASP A 172 -22.47 6.30 -14.40
C ASP A 172 -21.45 5.16 -14.65
N LEU A 173 -20.44 4.99 -13.77
CA LEU A 173 -19.34 4.02 -13.93
C LEU A 173 -18.60 4.15 -15.27
N SER A 174 -18.59 5.31 -15.89
CA SER A 174 -17.85 5.55 -17.13
C SER A 174 -16.33 5.41 -16.97
N GLY A 175 -15.83 5.32 -15.73
CA GLY A 175 -14.45 5.06 -15.40
C GLY A 175 -14.29 3.90 -14.40
N PRO A 176 -13.16 3.15 -14.46
CA PRO A 176 -12.90 2.09 -13.48
C PRO A 176 -12.70 2.69 -12.08
N VAL A 177 -13.12 1.93 -11.07
CA VAL A 177 -12.70 2.14 -9.70
C VAL A 177 -11.32 1.52 -9.53
N GLU A 178 -10.41 2.24 -8.91
CA GLU A 178 -9.10 1.69 -8.53
C GLU A 178 -9.24 1.01 -7.17
N GLY A 179 -8.67 -0.20 -7.07
CA GLY A 179 -8.68 -0.99 -5.85
C GLY A 179 -7.27 -1.37 -5.42
N TRP A 180 -7.00 -1.33 -4.12
CA TRP A 180 -5.74 -1.78 -3.54
C TRP A 180 -6.01 -2.83 -2.48
N ALA A 181 -5.40 -4.02 -2.66
CA ALA A 181 -5.54 -5.13 -1.74
C ALA A 181 -4.19 -5.81 -1.49
N HIS A 182 -4.05 -6.42 -0.31
CA HIS A 182 -2.84 -7.17 0.01
C HIS A 182 -2.72 -8.45 -0.84
N ARG A 183 -1.51 -8.77 -1.27
CA ARG A 183 -1.26 -9.90 -2.17
C ARG A 183 -1.67 -11.27 -1.61
N TYR A 184 -1.78 -11.45 -0.30
CA TYR A 184 -2.27 -12.71 0.25
C TYR A 184 -3.71 -13.02 -0.16
N VAL A 185 -4.53 -11.99 -0.42
CA VAL A 185 -5.91 -12.12 -0.91
C VAL A 185 -5.95 -12.89 -2.22
N LEU A 186 -5.04 -12.56 -3.15
CA LEU A 186 -4.89 -13.28 -4.42
C LEU A 186 -4.66 -14.79 -4.19
N THR A 187 -3.76 -15.13 -3.27
CA THR A 187 -3.47 -16.54 -2.93
C THR A 187 -4.67 -17.21 -2.29
N GLY A 188 -5.36 -16.54 -1.36
CA GLY A 188 -6.54 -17.07 -0.69
C GLY A 188 -7.70 -17.31 -1.65
N MET A 189 -7.98 -16.38 -2.58
CA MET A 189 -9.00 -16.57 -3.62
C MET A 189 -8.71 -17.77 -4.53
N LYS A 190 -7.44 -17.95 -4.92
CA LYS A 190 -7.02 -19.12 -5.70
C LYS A 190 -7.32 -20.44 -4.97
N LEU A 191 -6.99 -20.48 -3.67
CA LEU A 191 -7.25 -21.66 -2.84
C LEU A 191 -8.74 -21.95 -2.72
N ASP A 192 -9.58 -20.93 -2.50
CA ASP A 192 -11.03 -21.08 -2.41
C ASP A 192 -11.62 -21.60 -3.73
N ILE A 193 -11.26 -21.02 -4.86
CA ILE A 193 -11.73 -21.44 -6.18
C ILE A 193 -11.27 -22.87 -6.50
N ALA A 194 -10.03 -23.23 -6.19
CA ALA A 194 -9.53 -24.59 -6.40
C ALA A 194 -10.33 -25.62 -5.58
N ARG A 195 -10.67 -25.32 -4.33
CA ARG A 195 -11.50 -26.17 -3.46
C ARG A 195 -12.91 -26.32 -3.98
N ARG A 196 -13.56 -25.24 -4.40
CA ARG A 196 -14.91 -25.30 -4.98
C ARG A 196 -14.98 -26.20 -6.21
N ARG A 197 -14.01 -26.07 -7.11
CA ARG A 197 -13.94 -26.94 -8.28
C ARG A 197 -13.85 -28.40 -7.89
N GLN A 198 -13.10 -28.73 -6.85
CA GLN A 198 -13.01 -30.10 -6.34
C GLN A 198 -14.33 -30.56 -5.75
N THR A 199 -15.06 -29.71 -5.04
CA THR A 199 -16.41 -30.03 -4.51
C THR A 199 -17.41 -30.25 -5.62
N ASP A 200 -17.28 -29.52 -6.75
CA ASP A 200 -18.12 -29.71 -7.95
C ASP A 200 -17.72 -30.93 -8.79
N GLY A 201 -16.83 -31.79 -8.30
CA GLY A 201 -16.37 -33.00 -9.01
C GLY A 201 -15.43 -32.72 -10.19
N LYS A 202 -14.91 -31.46 -10.31
CA LYS A 202 -13.94 -31.07 -11.31
C LYS A 202 -12.50 -31.26 -10.78
N PRO A 203 -11.52 -31.57 -11.64
CA PRO A 203 -10.15 -31.69 -11.20
C PRO A 203 -9.66 -30.37 -10.57
N PRO A 204 -8.89 -30.44 -9.46
CA PRO A 204 -8.32 -29.27 -8.84
C PRO A 204 -7.40 -28.54 -9.85
N ARG A 205 -7.67 -27.26 -10.06
CA ARG A 205 -6.85 -26.41 -10.91
C ARG A 205 -6.56 -25.11 -10.16
N ILE A 206 -5.28 -24.81 -10.00
CA ILE A 206 -4.86 -23.51 -9.50
C ILE A 206 -5.01 -22.53 -10.67
N ILE A 207 -5.86 -21.53 -10.48
CA ILE A 207 -6.07 -20.48 -11.47
C ILE A 207 -4.89 -19.47 -11.46
N SER A 208 -4.70 -18.79 -12.58
CA SER A 208 -3.64 -17.79 -12.71
C SER A 208 -3.99 -16.48 -11.97
N ASP A 209 -2.96 -15.66 -11.69
CA ASP A 209 -3.15 -14.31 -11.14
C ASP A 209 -4.07 -13.48 -12.06
N ARG A 210 -3.86 -13.58 -13.37
CA ARG A 210 -4.64 -12.87 -14.37
C ARG A 210 -6.12 -13.23 -14.37
N GLU A 211 -6.49 -14.49 -14.09
CA GLU A 211 -7.91 -14.89 -13.99
C GLU A 211 -8.58 -14.21 -12.78
N ILE A 212 -7.86 -14.04 -11.65
CA ILE A 212 -8.38 -13.28 -10.50
C ILE A 212 -8.50 -11.80 -10.84
N GLU A 213 -7.46 -11.20 -11.45
CA GLU A 213 -7.49 -9.80 -11.88
C GLU A 213 -8.65 -9.53 -12.84
N GLN A 214 -8.93 -10.48 -13.75
CA GLN A 214 -10.07 -10.39 -14.65
C GLN A 214 -11.41 -10.41 -13.90
N MET A 215 -11.54 -11.19 -12.82
CA MET A 215 -12.76 -11.19 -12.00
C MET A 215 -13.02 -9.80 -11.38
N PHE A 216 -11.98 -9.12 -10.94
CA PHE A 216 -12.10 -7.73 -10.46
C PHE A 216 -12.42 -6.76 -11.59
N ALA A 217 -11.76 -6.91 -12.74
CA ALA A 217 -12.03 -6.08 -13.91
C ALA A 217 -13.46 -6.24 -14.42
N ASP A 218 -13.99 -7.47 -14.46
CA ASP A 218 -15.38 -7.74 -14.82
C ASP A 218 -16.38 -7.15 -13.80
N ALA A 219 -15.96 -7.02 -12.54
CA ALA A 219 -16.71 -6.29 -11.53
C ALA A 219 -16.54 -4.75 -11.62
N GLY A 220 -15.74 -4.23 -12.55
CA GLY A 220 -15.52 -2.79 -12.73
C GLY A 220 -14.40 -2.20 -11.87
N VAL A 221 -13.54 -3.03 -11.27
CA VAL A 221 -12.43 -2.61 -10.42
C VAL A 221 -11.09 -2.97 -11.05
N ASN A 222 -10.21 -1.97 -11.17
CA ASN A 222 -8.81 -2.18 -11.52
C ASN A 222 -8.03 -2.43 -10.23
N ILE A 223 -7.63 -3.68 -9.97
CA ILE A 223 -7.03 -4.08 -8.70
C ILE A 223 -5.49 -3.99 -8.73
N HIS A 224 -4.91 -3.41 -7.70
CA HIS A 224 -3.47 -3.30 -7.47
C HIS A 224 -3.09 -4.08 -6.21
N TRP A 225 -2.08 -4.93 -6.33
CA TRP A 225 -1.64 -5.81 -5.25
C TRP A 225 -0.43 -5.22 -4.53
N PHE A 226 -0.58 -4.91 -3.25
CA PHE A 226 0.53 -4.50 -2.40
C PHE A 226 1.06 -5.66 -1.54
N ILE A 227 2.26 -5.50 -1.00
CA ILE A 227 2.98 -6.55 -0.25
C ILE A 227 3.07 -6.19 1.24
N ASP A 228 3.20 -4.92 1.53
CA ASP A 228 3.46 -4.42 2.88
C ASP A 228 2.14 -4.02 3.56
N THR A 229 1.93 -4.45 4.80
CA THR A 229 0.67 -4.22 5.52
C THR A 229 0.59 -2.79 6.04
N PRO A 230 -0.43 -2.00 5.65
CA PRO A 230 -0.69 -0.67 6.19
C PRO A 230 -1.29 -0.74 7.61
N SER A 231 -1.38 0.42 8.28
CA SER A 231 -1.97 0.52 9.62
C SER A 231 -3.47 0.16 9.67
N TRP A 232 -4.18 0.36 8.57
CA TRP A 232 -5.60 0.02 8.42
C TRP A 232 -5.84 -1.42 7.93
N GLY A 233 -4.79 -2.15 7.57
CA GLY A 233 -4.91 -3.53 7.09
C GLY A 233 -4.73 -4.55 8.21
N THR A 234 -5.38 -5.71 8.07
CA THR A 234 -5.17 -6.83 8.99
C THR A 234 -3.71 -7.31 8.92
N PRO A 235 -2.99 -7.37 10.05
CA PRO A 235 -1.62 -7.85 10.07
C PRO A 235 -1.50 -9.28 9.54
N VAL A 236 -0.59 -9.47 8.59
CA VAL A 236 -0.28 -10.82 8.08
C VAL A 236 0.57 -11.53 9.13
N PRO A 237 0.15 -12.71 9.64
CA PRO A 237 0.90 -13.43 10.65
C PRO A 237 2.25 -13.92 10.12
N ALA A 238 3.20 -14.16 11.00
CA ALA A 238 4.45 -14.83 10.64
C ALA A 238 4.16 -16.22 10.04
N VAL A 239 5.10 -16.76 9.23
CA VAL A 239 4.92 -18.06 8.57
C VAL A 239 4.55 -19.17 9.53
N ALA A 240 5.17 -19.18 10.72
CA ALA A 240 4.89 -20.17 11.76
C ALA A 240 4.94 -19.56 13.15
N SER A 241 4.16 -20.14 14.07
CA SER A 241 4.20 -19.84 15.49
C SER A 241 4.24 -21.18 16.26
N GLY A 242 5.22 -21.34 17.15
CA GLY A 242 5.39 -22.57 17.91
C GLY A 242 5.57 -23.84 17.06
N GLY A 243 6.17 -23.73 15.86
CA GLY A 243 6.38 -24.85 14.94
C GLY A 243 5.15 -25.20 14.09
N VAL A 244 4.06 -24.46 14.19
CA VAL A 244 2.83 -24.65 13.40
C VAL A 244 2.71 -23.57 12.35
N LEU A 245 2.34 -23.95 11.12
CA LEU A 245 2.06 -23.01 10.03
C LEU A 245 0.83 -22.15 10.38
N ASN A 246 0.99 -20.85 10.31
CA ASN A 246 -0.13 -19.92 10.51
C ASN A 246 -1.06 -19.88 9.29
N LEU A 247 -2.33 -19.63 9.54
CA LEU A 247 -3.34 -19.46 8.49
C LEU A 247 -3.37 -17.99 8.02
N LEU A 248 -3.93 -17.78 6.83
CA LEU A 248 -4.22 -16.44 6.32
C LEU A 248 -5.25 -15.72 7.22
N PRO A 249 -5.21 -14.38 7.29
CA PRO A 249 -6.19 -13.59 8.03
C PRO A 249 -7.62 -13.91 7.58
N GLN A 250 -8.59 -13.87 8.51
CA GLN A 250 -10.00 -14.11 8.24
C GLN A 250 -10.77 -12.84 7.86
N SER A 251 -10.10 -11.71 7.81
CA SER A 251 -10.58 -10.45 7.29
C SER A 251 -9.69 -9.97 6.17
N VAL A 252 -10.29 -9.31 5.18
CA VAL A 252 -9.62 -8.72 4.03
C VAL A 252 -10.03 -7.27 3.92
N GLU A 253 -9.06 -6.39 3.94
CA GLU A 253 -9.28 -4.98 3.71
C GLU A 253 -8.90 -4.63 2.26
N ILE A 254 -9.84 -3.98 1.56
CA ILE A 254 -9.68 -3.49 0.19
C ILE A 254 -10.01 -2.02 0.16
N LEU A 255 -9.02 -1.19 -0.19
CA LEU A 255 -9.24 0.23 -0.42
C LEU A 255 -9.77 0.42 -1.83
N LEU A 256 -10.92 1.06 -1.97
CA LEU A 256 -11.57 1.39 -3.24
C LEU A 256 -11.70 2.91 -3.38
N ALA A 257 -11.27 3.43 -4.52
CA ALA A 257 -11.38 4.84 -4.84
C ALA A 257 -11.69 5.06 -6.32
N PRO A 258 -12.47 6.07 -6.68
CA PRO A 258 -12.62 6.48 -8.07
C PRO A 258 -11.27 6.82 -8.68
N ARG A 259 -11.10 6.49 -9.96
CA ARG A 259 -9.86 6.78 -10.68
C ARG A 259 -9.50 8.27 -10.58
N GLY A 260 -8.23 8.54 -10.24
CA GLY A 260 -7.73 9.89 -10.09
C GLY A 260 -8.07 10.57 -8.76
N LYS A 261 -8.81 9.91 -7.85
CA LYS A 261 -9.06 10.41 -6.49
C LYS A 261 -7.76 10.58 -5.71
N LEU A 262 -6.90 9.60 -5.77
CA LEU A 262 -5.61 9.57 -5.10
C LEU A 262 -4.51 9.77 -6.14
N ALA A 263 -3.62 10.71 -5.91
CA ALA A 263 -2.46 10.99 -6.74
C ALA A 263 -1.18 11.00 -5.93
N LEU A 264 -0.11 10.50 -6.52
CA LEU A 264 1.22 10.52 -5.94
C LEU A 264 1.85 11.89 -6.18
N MET A 265 2.31 12.49 -5.12
CA MET A 265 3.19 13.66 -5.16
C MET A 265 4.61 13.17 -4.86
N ASP A 266 5.53 13.36 -5.81
CA ASP A 266 6.89 12.87 -5.74
C ASP A 266 7.88 13.97 -6.14
N ARG A 267 9.02 14.01 -5.48
CA ARG A 267 10.12 14.90 -5.85
C ARG A 267 10.96 14.36 -7.02
N GLY A 268 10.75 13.12 -7.42
CA GLY A 268 11.37 12.49 -8.59
C GLY A 268 12.77 11.97 -8.39
N GLN A 269 13.36 12.03 -7.20
CA GLN A 269 14.72 11.57 -6.95
C GLN A 269 14.88 10.90 -5.58
N LEU A 270 15.41 9.68 -5.60
CA LEU A 270 16.02 9.07 -4.43
C LEU A 270 17.42 9.67 -4.27
N SER A 271 17.63 10.43 -3.22
CA SER A 271 18.95 10.98 -2.90
C SER A 271 19.79 9.93 -2.19
N ILE A 272 20.87 9.50 -2.82
CA ILE A 272 21.87 8.63 -2.21
C ILE A 272 23.13 9.45 -2.04
N GLY A 273 23.60 9.60 -0.81
CA GLY A 273 24.80 10.37 -0.50
C GLY A 273 25.78 9.59 0.34
N VAL A 274 27.07 9.81 0.09
CA VAL A 274 28.16 9.33 0.92
C VAL A 274 28.85 10.52 1.54
N ALA A 275 28.79 10.62 2.87
CA ALA A 275 29.50 11.67 3.60
C ALA A 275 30.76 11.06 4.22
N PRO A 276 31.96 11.44 3.72
CA PRO A 276 33.19 11.08 4.40
C PRO A 276 33.25 11.81 5.73
N ASN A 277 33.52 11.07 6.74
CA ASN A 277 34.00 11.45 8.07
C ASN A 277 33.70 12.85 8.63
N GLY A 278 32.87 12.92 9.65
CA GLY A 278 32.84 14.04 10.60
C GLY A 278 32.10 15.29 10.20
N LEU A 279 31.54 15.38 8.99
CA LEU A 279 30.88 16.60 8.48
C LEU A 279 29.58 16.98 9.21
N TYR A 280 29.02 16.09 10.01
CA TYR A 280 27.71 16.32 10.64
C TYR A 280 27.74 16.49 12.18
N ARG A 281 28.87 16.23 12.82
CA ARG A 281 28.97 16.45 14.25
C ARG A 281 30.42 16.65 14.64
N ASP A 282 30.78 17.84 14.99
CA ASP A 282 32.09 18.26 15.43
C ASP A 282 33.26 18.00 14.45
N THR A 283 33.64 19.02 13.84
CA THR A 283 34.28 19.15 12.51
C THR A 283 35.79 19.03 12.51
N ARG A 284 36.45 18.56 13.54
CA ARG A 284 37.91 18.75 13.66
C ARG A 284 38.76 17.55 13.41
N THR A 285 38.21 16.33 13.56
CA THR A 285 39.01 15.11 13.39
C THR A 285 38.17 13.97 12.87
N ASN A 286 38.77 13.14 11.99
CA ASN A 286 38.22 11.82 11.62
C ASN A 286 38.45 10.83 12.77
N GLU A 287 38.01 11.16 13.98
CA GLU A 287 38.21 10.35 15.19
C GLU A 287 37.63 8.95 15.07
N ASP A 288 36.58 8.80 14.26
CA ASP A 288 35.86 7.55 14.11
C ASP A 288 36.35 6.64 12.97
N ASN A 289 37.22 7.10 12.09
CA ASN A 289 37.63 6.39 10.88
C ASN A 289 36.46 5.68 10.18
N SER A 290 35.39 6.42 9.89
CA SER A 290 34.14 5.91 9.33
C SER A 290 33.57 6.84 8.27
N PHE A 291 32.70 6.33 7.40
CA PHE A 291 31.88 7.12 6.50
C PHE A 291 30.41 6.80 6.74
N ARG A 292 29.54 7.70 6.24
CA ARG A 292 28.09 7.53 6.33
C ARG A 292 27.51 7.47 4.95
N ILE A 293 26.56 6.55 4.79
CA ILE A 293 25.74 6.43 3.58
C ILE A 293 24.33 6.77 4.00
N PHE A 294 23.66 7.64 3.26
CA PHE A 294 22.26 7.96 3.51
C PHE A 294 21.42 7.79 2.24
N PHE A 295 20.18 7.41 2.46
CA PHE A 295 19.11 7.29 1.49
C PHE A 295 18.00 8.22 1.94
N GLU A 296 17.44 8.99 1.02
CA GLU A 296 16.34 9.89 1.30
C GLU A 296 15.49 10.07 0.05
N ASN A 297 14.17 9.95 0.20
CA ASN A 297 13.20 10.35 -0.81
C ASN A 297 12.06 11.14 -0.17
N PHE A 298 11.36 11.92 -0.99
CA PHE A 298 10.25 12.76 -0.57
C PHE A 298 9.05 12.43 -1.43
N GLU A 299 7.99 11.96 -0.79
CA GLU A 299 6.77 11.54 -1.45
C GLU A 299 5.55 11.73 -0.55
N GLY A 300 4.38 11.78 -1.15
CA GLY A 300 3.13 11.92 -0.43
C GLY A 300 1.93 11.60 -1.31
N VAL A 301 0.77 11.50 -0.69
CA VAL A 301 -0.50 11.27 -1.38
C VAL A 301 -1.34 12.53 -1.32
N VAL A 302 -1.95 12.84 -2.44
CA VAL A 302 -2.86 13.98 -2.60
C VAL A 302 -4.24 13.47 -2.92
N ASN A 303 -5.23 13.98 -2.21
CA ASN A 303 -6.63 13.78 -2.52
C ASN A 303 -7.09 14.88 -3.48
N THR A 304 -7.40 14.52 -4.73
CA THR A 304 -7.64 15.48 -5.81
C THR A 304 -9.09 15.89 -5.96
N ASN A 305 -10.03 15.13 -5.41
CA ASN A 305 -11.45 15.38 -5.56
C ASN A 305 -12.25 15.00 -4.30
N THR A 306 -13.51 15.39 -4.25
CA THR A 306 -14.42 15.17 -3.12
C THR A 306 -15.18 13.86 -3.16
N CYS A 307 -15.04 13.07 -4.22
CA CYS A 307 -15.65 11.73 -4.26
C CYS A 307 -15.14 10.88 -3.11
N PRO A 308 -15.99 10.18 -2.35
CA PRO A 308 -15.53 9.37 -1.24
C PRO A 308 -14.68 8.18 -1.69
N ALA A 309 -13.65 7.87 -0.90
CA ALA A 309 -12.91 6.62 -0.99
C ALA A 309 -13.23 5.79 0.25
N HIS A 310 -13.26 4.47 0.11
CA HIS A 310 -13.62 3.59 1.21
C HIS A 310 -12.65 2.43 1.35
N ILE A 311 -12.44 1.99 2.59
CA ILE A 311 -11.78 0.73 2.91
C ILE A 311 -12.89 -0.26 3.27
N LEU A 312 -13.05 -1.30 2.47
CA LEU A 312 -13.99 -2.37 2.77
C LEU A 312 -13.30 -3.42 3.64
N SER A 313 -13.78 -3.61 4.87
CA SER A 313 -13.39 -4.70 5.75
C SER A 313 -14.34 -5.87 5.50
N ILE A 314 -13.84 -6.94 4.89
CA ILE A 314 -14.63 -8.07 4.41
C ILE A 314 -14.26 -9.32 5.20
N PRO A 315 -15.16 -9.87 6.01
CA PRO A 315 -14.93 -11.16 6.66
C PRO A 315 -14.93 -12.28 5.62
N VAL A 316 -13.89 -13.12 5.62
CA VAL A 316 -13.69 -14.16 4.61
C VAL A 316 -13.43 -15.51 5.27
N CYS A 317 -13.90 -16.57 4.62
CA CYS A 317 -13.59 -17.95 4.97
C CYS A 317 -12.81 -18.61 3.83
N TRP A 318 -11.52 -18.84 4.04
CA TRP A 318 -10.66 -19.49 3.04
C TRP A 318 -10.90 -20.99 2.90
N SER A 319 -11.63 -21.60 3.85
CA SER A 319 -11.96 -23.03 3.83
C SER A 319 -13.20 -23.35 3.01
N GLY A 320 -13.96 -22.35 2.57
CA GLY A 320 -15.24 -22.55 1.86
C GLY A 320 -16.37 -23.09 2.74
N VAL A 321 -16.14 -23.23 4.04
CA VAL A 321 -17.17 -23.63 5.02
C VAL A 321 -17.76 -22.35 5.60
N GLN A 322 -19.08 -22.34 5.72
CA GLN A 322 -19.82 -21.24 6.35
C GLN A 322 -19.30 -21.01 7.77
N ILE A 323 -19.04 -19.76 8.11
CA ILE A 323 -18.79 -19.35 9.49
C ILE A 323 -20.17 -19.09 10.08
N ASP A 324 -20.60 -19.93 11.04
CA ASP A 324 -21.82 -19.71 11.83
C ASP A 324 -21.59 -18.54 12.81
#